data_8e82b893fa161ce1eda87a2dcce3feb5
#
_entry.id   8e82b893fa161ce1eda87a2dcce3feb5
#
_cell.length_a   1.000
_cell.length_b   1.000
_cell.length_c   1.000
_cell.angle_alpha   90.00
_cell.angle_beta   90.00
_cell.angle_gamma   90.00
#
_symmetry.space_group_name_H-M   'P 1'
#
loop_
_entity.id
_entity.type
_entity.pdbx_description
1 polymer ?
#
loop_
_entity_poly.entity_id
_entity_poly.type
_entity_poly.pdbx_seq_one_letter_code
_entity_poly.pdbx_strand_id
1 'polypeptide(L)'
;MIGIAARYRQHPSAFHLKAPPVAIEPTLHDPQHWESYWRQSRELSKRTYATIASFYRKLFIRPRLHRTLSHHFARGSQLLHAGCGSGQVDQGLHSRMRITALDISVDALQLYQLHNPDATSLRHGNILALPYEAHRFDGYYSLGVIEHFTEREIQQILAEASRVLRPSGKVVLFWPHVHATSVLVLGLAHRLLARSGSRTQLHPAEISLLASREMAANVLERAGFRMLSYDFGAADLWIQAVVVAKRA
;
A
#
# COMPACT_ATOMS: atom_id res chain seq x y z
N MET A 1 -45.16 33.94 -29.55
CA MET A 1 -44.16 34.34 -28.54
C MET A 1 -43.13 33.22 -28.44
N ILE A 2 -41.92 33.55 -28.76
CA ILE A 2 -40.83 32.68 -29.20
C ILE A 2 -40.05 32.25 -27.94
N GLY A 3 -40.01 30.93 -27.70
CA GLY A 3 -39.21 30.35 -26.64
C GLY A 3 -37.83 29.91 -27.14
N ILE A 4 -36.78 30.51 -26.61
CA ILE A 4 -35.39 30.23 -26.97
C ILE A 4 -34.90 29.01 -26.17
N ALA A 5 -34.71 27.90 -26.89
CA ALA A 5 -34.07 26.71 -26.34
C ALA A 5 -32.54 26.88 -26.39
N ALA A 6 -31.90 26.97 -25.24
CA ALA A 6 -30.45 26.98 -25.11
C ALA A 6 -29.89 25.58 -25.41
N ARG A 7 -29.10 25.48 -26.47
CA ARG A 7 -28.34 24.26 -26.83
C ARG A 7 -27.11 24.16 -25.95
N TYR A 8 -27.12 23.18 -25.06
CA TYR A 8 -25.90 22.71 -24.38
C TYR A 8 -25.02 21.97 -25.41
N ARG A 9 -23.89 22.57 -25.77
CA ARG A 9 -22.84 21.88 -26.54
C ARG A 9 -22.15 20.91 -25.62
N GLN A 10 -22.33 19.62 -25.91
CA GLN A 10 -21.46 18.57 -25.35
C GLN A 10 -20.08 18.69 -26.00
N HIS A 11 -19.04 18.92 -25.17
CA HIS A 11 -17.67 18.72 -25.62
C HIS A 11 -17.34 17.22 -25.60
N PRO A 12 -16.74 16.69 -26.66
CA PRO A 12 -16.38 15.29 -26.72
C PRO A 12 -15.00 15.04 -26.14
N SER A 13 -14.89 13.83 -25.60
CA SER A 13 -13.69 13.02 -25.44
C SER A 13 -12.68 13.37 -24.37
N ALA A 14 -12.97 12.83 -23.17
CA ALA A 14 -11.91 12.26 -22.36
C ALA A 14 -11.35 11.02 -23.09
N PHE A 15 -10.07 10.98 -23.33
CA PHE A 15 -9.34 9.81 -23.81
C PHE A 15 -9.48 8.68 -22.77
N HIS A 16 -10.45 7.80 -22.98
CA HIS A 16 -10.49 6.51 -22.32
C HIS A 16 -9.40 5.63 -22.93
N LEU A 17 -8.23 5.59 -22.31
CA LEU A 17 -7.33 4.47 -22.46
C LEU A 17 -8.06 3.27 -21.83
N LYS A 18 -8.79 2.52 -22.66
CA LYS A 18 -9.26 1.18 -22.31
C LYS A 18 -8.03 0.33 -21.99
N ALA A 19 -7.75 0.14 -20.71
CA ALA A 19 -6.98 -1.02 -20.29
C ALA A 19 -7.74 -2.26 -20.80
N PRO A 20 -7.04 -3.28 -21.36
CA PRO A 20 -7.70 -4.52 -21.72
C PRO A 20 -8.40 -5.06 -20.47
N PRO A 21 -9.60 -5.68 -20.60
CA PRO A 21 -10.27 -6.28 -19.49
C PRO A 21 -9.34 -7.37 -18.92
N VAL A 22 -8.67 -7.06 -17.85
CA VAL A 22 -8.04 -8.07 -17.01
C VAL A 22 -9.23 -8.79 -16.39
N ALA A 23 -9.39 -10.07 -16.71
CA ALA A 23 -10.30 -10.92 -15.98
C ALA A 23 -9.94 -10.77 -14.51
N ILE A 24 -10.83 -10.16 -13.72
CA ILE A 24 -10.68 -10.01 -12.28
C ILE A 24 -10.82 -11.42 -11.74
N GLU A 25 -9.70 -12.13 -11.62
CA GLU A 25 -9.69 -13.42 -10.97
C GLU A 25 -10.01 -13.18 -9.48
N PRO A 26 -10.91 -13.99 -8.86
CA PRO A 26 -11.29 -13.84 -7.44
C PRO A 26 -10.13 -14.10 -6.46
N THR A 27 -8.92 -14.28 -6.95
CA THR A 27 -7.75 -14.82 -6.25
C THR A 27 -6.91 -13.80 -5.48
N LEU A 28 -7.12 -12.48 -5.63
CA LEU A 28 -6.31 -11.48 -4.92
C LEU A 28 -6.53 -11.49 -3.39
N HIS A 29 -7.63 -12.09 -2.93
CA HIS A 29 -7.95 -12.23 -1.51
C HIS A 29 -7.66 -13.63 -0.97
N ASP A 30 -7.21 -14.55 -1.86
CA ASP A 30 -6.85 -15.89 -1.46
C ASP A 30 -5.50 -15.86 -0.71
N PRO A 31 -5.47 -16.27 0.57
CA PRO A 31 -4.21 -16.44 1.30
C PRO A 31 -3.17 -17.25 0.54
N GLN A 32 -3.59 -18.25 -0.26
CA GLN A 32 -2.70 -19.11 -1.06
C GLN A 32 -1.97 -18.32 -2.16
N HIS A 33 -2.60 -17.28 -2.71
CA HIS A 33 -1.95 -16.42 -3.71
C HIS A 33 -0.75 -15.67 -3.09
N TRP A 34 -0.94 -15.04 -1.92
CA TRP A 34 0.12 -14.33 -1.21
C TRP A 34 1.19 -15.28 -0.67
N GLU A 35 0.80 -16.46 -0.22
CA GLU A 35 1.73 -17.52 0.20
C GLU A 35 2.64 -17.95 -0.96
N SER A 36 2.06 -18.18 -2.15
CA SER A 36 2.83 -18.52 -3.35
C SER A 36 3.78 -17.40 -3.78
N TYR A 37 3.33 -16.14 -3.73
CA TYR A 37 4.14 -14.96 -4.04
C TYR A 37 5.37 -14.86 -3.12
N TRP A 38 5.18 -15.00 -1.80
CA TRP A 38 6.27 -14.90 -0.84
C TRP A 38 7.21 -16.11 -0.90
N ARG A 39 6.72 -17.30 -1.19
CA ARG A 39 7.54 -18.50 -1.40
C ARG A 39 8.43 -18.33 -2.63
N GLN A 40 7.89 -17.89 -3.74
CA GLN A 40 8.66 -17.58 -4.95
C GLN A 40 9.67 -16.46 -4.72
N SER A 41 9.34 -15.46 -3.90
CA SER A 41 10.26 -14.38 -3.56
C SER A 41 11.52 -14.87 -2.84
N ARG A 42 11.47 -15.98 -2.10
CA ARG A 42 12.66 -16.63 -1.51
C ARG A 42 13.59 -17.18 -2.57
N GLU A 43 13.05 -17.80 -3.62
CA GLU A 43 13.83 -18.37 -4.72
C GLU A 43 14.35 -17.26 -5.65
N LEU A 44 13.55 -16.21 -5.87
CA LEU A 44 13.88 -15.04 -6.67
C LEU A 44 14.87 -14.09 -5.98
N SER A 45 15.16 -14.24 -4.69
CA SER A 45 16.15 -13.40 -3.99
C SER A 45 17.55 -13.45 -4.64
N LYS A 46 17.79 -14.45 -5.47
CA LYS A 46 19.01 -14.61 -6.30
C LYS A 46 18.91 -13.94 -7.68
N ARG A 47 17.76 -13.35 -8.05
CA ARG A 47 17.55 -12.71 -9.36
C ARG A 47 17.70 -11.20 -9.28
N THR A 48 18.20 -10.61 -10.35
CA THR A 48 18.53 -9.18 -10.49
C THR A 48 17.38 -8.23 -10.06
N TYR A 49 16.12 -8.58 -10.37
CA TYR A 49 14.96 -7.75 -10.03
C TYR A 49 14.73 -7.65 -8.51
N ALA A 50 14.79 -8.77 -7.80
CA ALA A 50 14.63 -8.79 -6.33
C ALA A 50 15.74 -7.99 -5.64
N THR A 51 16.96 -8.03 -6.19
CA THR A 51 18.10 -7.24 -5.71
C THR A 51 17.86 -5.74 -5.90
N ILE A 52 17.40 -5.32 -7.09
CA ILE A 52 17.07 -3.90 -7.38
C ILE A 52 15.94 -3.42 -6.47
N ALA A 53 14.87 -4.20 -6.33
CA ALA A 53 13.74 -3.85 -5.48
C ALA A 53 14.13 -3.76 -3.99
N SER A 54 15.00 -4.68 -3.51
CA SER A 54 15.53 -4.65 -2.15
C SER A 54 16.42 -3.42 -1.93
N PHE A 55 17.29 -3.09 -2.88
CA PHE A 55 18.14 -1.92 -2.82
C PHE A 55 17.32 -0.62 -2.78
N TYR A 56 16.30 -0.53 -3.64
CA TYR A 56 15.37 0.59 -3.66
C TYR A 56 14.63 0.75 -2.31
N ARG A 57 14.07 -0.35 -1.76
CA ARG A 57 13.44 -0.31 -0.44
C ARG A 57 14.39 0.18 0.65
N LYS A 58 15.63 -0.27 0.62
CA LYS A 58 16.66 0.11 1.60
C LYS A 58 17.06 1.58 1.50
N LEU A 59 17.23 2.12 0.27
CA LEU A 59 17.76 3.47 0.07
C LEU A 59 16.70 4.56 0.10
N PHE A 60 15.47 4.28 -0.35
CA PHE A 60 14.44 5.30 -0.51
C PHE A 60 13.24 5.07 0.44
N ILE A 61 12.63 3.89 0.40
CA ILE A 61 11.40 3.65 1.17
C ILE A 61 11.68 3.61 2.67
N ARG A 62 12.68 2.86 3.11
CA ARG A 62 13.00 2.74 4.54
C ARG A 62 13.33 4.08 5.19
N PRO A 63 14.23 4.94 4.68
CA PRO A 63 14.50 6.25 5.27
C PRO A 63 13.26 7.16 5.31
N ARG A 64 12.42 7.10 4.26
CA ARG A 64 11.19 7.87 4.18
C ARG A 64 10.18 7.41 5.23
N LEU A 65 9.97 6.09 5.35
CA LEU A 65 9.13 5.50 6.39
C LEU A 65 9.60 5.89 7.79
N HIS A 66 10.89 5.70 8.08
CA HIS A 66 11.47 6.01 9.39
C HIS A 66 11.30 7.49 9.76
N ARG A 67 11.54 8.40 8.80
CA ARG A 67 11.32 9.84 8.99
C ARG A 67 9.85 10.14 9.26
N THR A 68 8.94 9.59 8.46
CA THR A 68 7.50 9.81 8.60
C THR A 68 7.01 9.31 9.96
N LEU A 69 7.35 8.06 10.32
CA LEU A 69 6.92 7.49 11.61
C LEU A 69 7.52 8.27 12.80
N SER A 70 8.82 8.64 12.74
CA SER A 70 9.47 9.41 13.81
C SER A 70 8.92 10.84 13.94
N HIS A 71 8.38 11.42 12.87
CA HIS A 71 7.75 12.74 12.91
C HIS A 71 6.35 12.68 13.55
N HIS A 72 5.61 11.62 13.31
CA HIS A 72 4.21 11.52 13.73
C HIS A 72 3.98 10.75 15.03
N PHE A 73 4.95 9.94 15.49
CA PHE A 73 4.82 9.09 16.66
C PHE A 73 6.01 9.26 17.63
N ALA A 74 5.69 9.31 18.90
CA ALA A 74 6.70 9.35 19.96
C ALA A 74 7.47 8.02 20.07
N ARG A 75 8.66 8.06 20.65
CA ARG A 75 9.41 6.85 20.97
C ARG A 75 8.59 5.96 21.91
N GLY A 76 8.54 4.67 21.62
CA GLY A 76 7.77 3.68 22.39
C GLY A 76 6.30 3.57 21.99
N SER A 77 5.82 4.37 21.02
CA SER A 77 4.46 4.22 20.48
C SER A 77 4.18 2.82 19.98
N GLN A 78 2.95 2.34 20.18
CA GLN A 78 2.47 1.03 19.72
C GLN A 78 1.92 1.17 18.31
N LEU A 79 2.61 0.59 17.33
CA LEU A 79 2.25 0.68 15.93
C LEU A 79 1.86 -0.70 15.37
N LEU A 80 0.87 -0.72 14.49
CA LEU A 80 0.50 -1.88 13.69
C LEU A 80 1.03 -1.70 12.26
N HIS A 81 1.93 -2.59 11.81
CA HIS A 81 2.29 -2.73 10.40
C HIS A 81 1.37 -3.78 9.76
N ALA A 82 0.41 -3.34 8.99
CA ALA A 82 -0.60 -4.18 8.36
C ALA A 82 -0.21 -4.51 6.91
N GLY A 83 -0.09 -5.80 6.60
CA GLY A 83 0.51 -6.29 5.37
C GLY A 83 2.02 -6.06 5.38
N CYS A 84 2.69 -6.55 6.41
CA CYS A 84 4.09 -6.21 6.68
C CYS A 84 5.09 -6.84 5.71
N GLY A 85 4.69 -7.84 4.93
CA GLY A 85 5.54 -8.55 4.00
C GLY A 85 6.83 -9.04 4.65
N SER A 86 7.95 -8.89 3.94
CA SER A 86 9.27 -9.32 4.44
C SER A 86 9.87 -8.41 5.52
N GLY A 87 9.28 -7.26 5.83
CA GLY A 87 9.75 -6.35 6.88
C GLY A 87 11.09 -5.65 6.62
N GLN A 88 11.64 -5.67 5.41
CA GLN A 88 12.91 -5.00 5.09
C GLN A 88 12.92 -3.51 5.42
N VAL A 89 11.75 -2.86 5.35
CA VAL A 89 11.59 -1.42 5.62
C VAL A 89 11.57 -1.11 7.10
N ASP A 90 11.28 -2.09 7.96
CA ASP A 90 11.19 -1.93 9.42
C ASP A 90 12.52 -2.10 10.15
N GLN A 91 13.56 -2.57 9.45
CA GLN A 91 14.87 -2.78 10.06
C GLN A 91 15.35 -1.55 10.83
N GLY A 92 15.59 -1.70 12.13
CA GLY A 92 15.99 -0.64 13.02
C GLY A 92 14.85 0.18 13.66
N LEU A 93 13.58 -0.01 13.27
CA LEU A 93 12.44 0.66 13.90
C LEU A 93 12.11 0.09 15.28
N HIS A 94 12.32 -1.22 15.52
CA HIS A 94 11.99 -1.91 16.77
C HIS A 94 12.70 -1.34 17.99
N SER A 95 13.87 -0.71 17.80
CA SER A 95 14.60 -0.01 18.88
C SER A 95 13.93 1.31 19.31
N ARG A 96 13.01 1.83 18.51
CA ARG A 96 12.36 3.13 18.71
C ARG A 96 10.86 3.02 18.98
N MET A 97 10.19 2.03 18.41
CA MET A 97 8.75 1.86 18.44
C MET A 97 8.39 0.39 18.71
N ARG A 98 7.25 0.17 19.35
CA ARG A 98 6.71 -1.17 19.58
C ARG A 98 5.85 -1.57 18.38
N ILE A 99 6.45 -2.30 17.43
CA ILE A 99 5.77 -2.69 16.20
C ILE A 99 5.17 -4.08 16.38
N THR A 100 3.87 -4.17 16.09
CA THR A 100 3.17 -5.42 15.82
C THR A 100 3.08 -5.56 14.31
N ALA A 101 3.71 -6.59 13.75
CA ALA A 101 3.68 -6.89 12.33
C ALA A 101 2.61 -7.93 12.02
N LEU A 102 1.70 -7.64 11.10
CA LEU A 102 0.62 -8.54 10.68
C LEU A 102 0.70 -8.77 9.18
N ASP A 103 0.60 -10.02 8.77
CA ASP A 103 0.46 -10.43 7.38
C ASP A 103 -0.45 -11.66 7.25
N ILE A 104 -1.06 -11.84 6.07
CA ILE A 104 -1.87 -13.00 5.75
C ILE A 104 -1.01 -14.20 5.33
N SER A 105 0.26 -13.98 4.98
CA SER A 105 1.23 -15.00 4.60
C SER A 105 2.15 -15.37 5.75
N VAL A 106 2.23 -16.65 6.07
CA VAL A 106 3.18 -17.19 7.05
C VAL A 106 4.61 -17.08 6.52
N ASP A 107 4.81 -17.28 5.21
CA ASP A 107 6.12 -17.14 4.57
C ASP A 107 6.64 -15.68 4.65
N ALA A 108 5.74 -14.68 4.52
CA ALA A 108 6.07 -13.28 4.75
C ALA A 108 6.55 -13.02 6.18
N LEU A 109 5.82 -13.55 7.17
CA LEU A 109 6.17 -13.39 8.58
C LEU A 109 7.50 -14.05 8.95
N GLN A 110 7.82 -15.19 8.34
CA GLN A 110 9.14 -15.83 8.52
C GLN A 110 10.26 -14.96 7.94
N LEU A 111 10.06 -14.34 6.77
CA LEU A 111 11.00 -13.40 6.19
C LEU A 111 11.13 -12.13 7.06
N TYR A 112 10.00 -11.66 7.61
CA TYR A 112 9.98 -10.53 8.53
C TYR A 112 10.87 -10.79 9.74
N GLN A 113 10.73 -11.97 10.38
CA GLN A 113 11.55 -12.36 11.53
C GLN A 113 13.04 -12.45 11.20
N LEU A 114 13.39 -12.92 9.99
CA LEU A 114 14.78 -12.96 9.52
C LEU A 114 15.39 -11.55 9.37
N HIS A 115 14.60 -10.61 8.85
CA HIS A 115 15.06 -9.22 8.67
C HIS A 115 15.02 -8.39 9.97
N ASN A 116 14.16 -8.78 10.92
CA ASN A 116 13.94 -8.10 12.19
C ASN A 116 14.00 -9.10 13.35
N PRO A 117 15.19 -9.61 13.71
CA PRO A 117 15.34 -10.62 14.77
C PRO A 117 14.81 -10.15 16.13
N ASP A 118 14.82 -8.83 16.36
CA ASP A 118 14.32 -8.20 17.61
C ASP A 118 12.79 -8.00 17.61
N ALA A 119 12.09 -8.42 16.54
CA ALA A 119 10.64 -8.32 16.49
C ALA A 119 9.99 -9.33 17.45
N THR A 120 9.22 -8.82 18.39
CA THR A 120 8.57 -9.62 19.45
C THR A 120 7.09 -9.86 19.21
N SER A 121 6.49 -9.20 18.22
CA SER A 121 5.05 -9.26 17.95
C SER A 121 4.76 -9.46 16.47
N LEU A 122 4.68 -10.73 16.06
CA LEU A 122 4.25 -11.15 14.72
C LEU A 122 2.88 -11.80 14.81
N ARG A 123 1.99 -11.48 13.87
CA ARG A 123 0.64 -12.02 13.86
C ARG A 123 0.22 -12.42 12.45
N HIS A 124 -0.12 -13.68 12.28
CA HIS A 124 -0.83 -14.14 11.10
C HIS A 124 -2.29 -13.65 11.17
N GLY A 125 -2.78 -12.96 10.13
CA GLY A 125 -4.12 -12.40 10.13
C GLY A 125 -4.45 -11.60 8.88
N ASN A 126 -5.76 -11.36 8.70
CA ASN A 126 -6.29 -10.61 7.57
C ASN A 126 -6.50 -9.13 7.95
N ILE A 127 -6.07 -8.21 7.11
CA ILE A 127 -6.25 -6.76 7.31
C ILE A 127 -7.72 -6.32 7.17
N LEU A 128 -8.56 -7.12 6.51
CA LEU A 128 -10.01 -6.90 6.40
C LEU A 128 -10.77 -7.24 7.70
N ALA A 129 -10.13 -7.98 8.63
CA ALA A 129 -10.70 -8.37 9.91
C ALA A 129 -9.55 -8.51 10.91
N LEU A 130 -9.12 -7.40 11.50
CA LEU A 130 -7.96 -7.35 12.38
C LEU A 130 -8.22 -8.10 13.69
N PRO A 131 -7.35 -9.07 14.09
CA PRO A 131 -7.55 -9.87 15.30
C PRO A 131 -7.11 -9.12 16.57
N TYR A 132 -7.55 -7.88 16.71
CA TYR A 132 -7.24 -7.01 17.84
C TYR A 132 -8.48 -6.32 18.38
N GLU A 133 -8.46 -6.00 19.66
CA GLU A 133 -9.47 -5.17 20.30
C GLU A 133 -9.39 -3.72 19.82
N ALA A 134 -10.49 -2.98 20.03
CA ALA A 134 -10.54 -1.55 19.74
C ALA A 134 -9.52 -0.77 20.60
N HIS A 135 -9.05 0.36 20.07
CA HIS A 135 -8.23 1.33 20.81
C HIS A 135 -6.89 0.80 21.33
N ARG A 136 -6.28 -0.14 20.63
CA ARG A 136 -5.03 -0.77 21.02
C ARG A 136 -3.79 0.02 20.57
N PHE A 137 -3.79 0.58 19.35
CA PHE A 137 -2.61 1.14 18.71
C PHE A 137 -2.62 2.66 18.67
N ASP A 138 -1.44 3.28 18.75
CA ASP A 138 -1.23 4.70 18.53
C ASP A 138 -1.17 5.03 17.04
N GLY A 139 -0.69 4.06 16.23
CA GLY A 139 -0.56 4.18 14.79
C GLY A 139 -0.81 2.88 14.04
N TYR A 140 -1.30 3.04 12.81
CA TYR A 140 -1.44 2.00 11.80
C TYR A 140 -0.64 2.44 10.58
N TYR A 141 0.18 1.57 10.02
CA TYR A 141 0.83 1.87 8.75
C TYR A 141 0.85 0.67 7.81
N SER A 142 0.85 0.97 6.51
CA SER A 142 0.83 -0.02 5.43
C SER A 142 1.55 0.52 4.21
N LEU A 143 2.30 -0.33 3.51
CA LEU A 143 3.10 0.03 2.35
C LEU A 143 2.90 -0.99 1.22
N GLY A 144 2.42 -0.52 0.08
CA GLY A 144 2.29 -1.39 -1.09
C GLY A 144 1.28 -2.51 -0.88
N VAL A 145 0.13 -2.21 -0.29
CA VAL A 145 -0.90 -3.20 0.09
C VAL A 145 -2.28 -2.81 -0.43
N ILE A 146 -2.74 -1.59 -0.10
CA ILE A 146 -4.13 -1.20 -0.35
C ILE A 146 -4.48 -1.07 -1.84
N GLU A 147 -3.49 -0.88 -2.70
CA GLU A 147 -3.65 -0.88 -4.16
C GLU A 147 -4.13 -2.21 -4.75
N HIS A 148 -4.02 -3.28 -4.00
CA HIS A 148 -4.49 -4.62 -4.38
C HIS A 148 -5.96 -4.88 -4.03
N PHE A 149 -6.63 -3.92 -3.39
CA PHE A 149 -8.00 -4.04 -2.90
C PHE A 149 -8.97 -3.14 -3.67
N THR A 150 -10.22 -3.57 -3.78
CA THR A 150 -11.30 -2.74 -4.31
C THR A 150 -11.60 -1.56 -3.40
N GLU A 151 -12.27 -0.51 -3.91
CA GLU A 151 -12.65 0.66 -3.09
C GLU A 151 -13.47 0.24 -1.86
N ARG A 152 -14.38 -0.72 -2.00
CA ARG A 152 -15.19 -1.25 -0.88
C ARG A 152 -14.31 -1.88 0.20
N GLU A 153 -13.32 -2.64 -0.20
CA GLU A 153 -12.40 -3.31 0.74
C GLU A 153 -11.44 -2.34 1.38
N ILE A 154 -10.99 -1.32 0.64
CA ILE A 154 -10.20 -0.22 1.21
C ILE A 154 -11.00 0.47 2.32
N GLN A 155 -12.30 0.71 2.13
CA GLN A 155 -13.16 1.25 3.19
C GLN A 155 -13.25 0.31 4.39
N GLN A 156 -13.33 -1.00 4.18
CA GLN A 156 -13.32 -2.00 5.25
C GLN A 156 -11.98 -2.01 6.00
N ILE A 157 -10.85 -2.00 5.28
CA ILE A 157 -9.50 -1.92 5.86
C ILE A 157 -9.37 -0.67 6.74
N LEU A 158 -9.81 0.48 6.24
CA LEU A 158 -9.75 1.75 6.98
C LEU A 158 -10.70 1.77 8.17
N ALA A 159 -11.88 1.14 8.08
CA ALA A 159 -12.79 0.98 9.21
C ALA A 159 -12.16 0.11 10.32
N GLU A 160 -11.50 -0.99 9.97
CA GLU A 160 -10.74 -1.82 10.91
C GLU A 160 -9.55 -1.05 11.51
N ALA A 161 -8.82 -0.29 10.69
CA ALA A 161 -7.76 0.59 11.18
C ALA A 161 -8.31 1.61 12.18
N SER A 162 -9.45 2.26 11.87
CA SER A 162 -10.12 3.19 12.79
C SER A 162 -10.55 2.51 14.10
N ARG A 163 -11.07 1.29 14.04
CA ARG A 163 -11.50 0.53 15.22
C ARG A 163 -10.34 0.22 16.16
N VAL A 164 -9.21 -0.25 15.63
CA VAL A 164 -8.07 -0.65 16.46
C VAL A 164 -7.19 0.52 16.92
N LEU A 165 -7.32 1.69 16.28
CA LEU A 165 -6.62 2.90 16.67
C LEU A 165 -7.27 3.57 17.88
N ARG A 166 -6.43 4.09 18.78
CA ARG A 166 -6.86 4.99 19.87
C ARG A 166 -7.54 6.26 19.31
N PRO A 167 -8.31 7.00 20.10
CA PRO A 167 -9.01 8.20 19.62
C PRO A 167 -8.13 9.25 18.94
N SER A 168 -6.84 9.37 19.33
CA SER A 168 -5.86 10.26 18.69
C SER A 168 -4.97 9.56 17.69
N GLY A 169 -5.24 8.30 17.37
CA GLY A 169 -4.41 7.45 16.51
C GLY A 169 -4.34 7.95 15.08
N LYS A 170 -3.26 7.60 14.41
CA LYS A 170 -3.00 8.02 13.03
C LYS A 170 -2.77 6.82 12.12
N VAL A 171 -3.16 6.98 10.85
CA VAL A 171 -2.78 6.07 9.77
C VAL A 171 -1.66 6.70 8.94
N VAL A 172 -0.74 5.87 8.46
CA VAL A 172 0.31 6.23 7.48
C VAL A 172 0.24 5.22 6.35
N LEU A 173 -0.08 5.69 5.16
CA LEU A 173 -0.23 4.85 3.97
C LEU A 173 0.80 5.25 2.93
N PHE A 174 1.56 4.27 2.45
CA PHE A 174 2.40 4.40 1.28
C PHE A 174 1.63 3.78 0.11
N TRP A 175 1.02 4.62 -0.70
CA TRP A 175 0.08 4.26 -1.74
C TRP A 175 0.66 4.58 -3.12
N PRO A 176 0.85 3.60 -4.01
CA PRO A 176 1.35 3.86 -5.36
C PRO A 176 0.45 4.83 -6.11
N HIS A 177 1.08 5.77 -6.81
CA HIS A 177 0.38 6.80 -7.57
C HIS A 177 0.29 6.42 -9.06
N VAL A 178 -0.78 6.80 -9.76
CA VAL A 178 -0.95 6.52 -11.20
C VAL A 178 0.19 7.08 -12.07
N HIS A 179 0.84 8.15 -11.62
CA HIS A 179 2.01 8.74 -12.27
C HIS A 179 3.34 8.27 -11.66
N ALA A 180 3.31 7.17 -10.90
CA ALA A 180 4.53 6.63 -10.31
C ALA A 180 5.52 6.18 -11.39
N THR A 181 6.80 6.47 -11.18
CA THR A 181 7.87 6.05 -12.09
C THR A 181 7.94 4.54 -12.22
N SER A 182 7.65 3.79 -11.14
CA SER A 182 7.53 2.33 -11.17
C SER A 182 6.41 1.84 -12.08
N VAL A 183 5.24 2.46 -12.05
CA VAL A 183 4.09 2.13 -12.92
C VAL A 183 4.45 2.34 -14.39
N LEU A 184 5.14 3.45 -14.69
CA LEU A 184 5.58 3.76 -16.06
C LEU A 184 6.63 2.75 -16.56
N VAL A 185 7.63 2.44 -15.75
CA VAL A 185 8.71 1.49 -16.08
C VAL A 185 8.17 0.07 -16.23
N LEU A 186 7.35 -0.40 -15.28
CA LEU A 186 6.71 -1.73 -15.35
C LEU A 186 5.75 -1.83 -16.54
N GLY A 187 4.98 -0.77 -16.82
CA GLY A 187 4.10 -0.72 -17.98
C GLY A 187 4.87 -0.83 -19.30
N LEU A 188 6.04 -0.17 -19.42
CA LEU A 188 6.90 -0.30 -20.57
C LEU A 188 7.51 -1.70 -20.66
N ALA A 189 8.01 -2.24 -19.55
CA ALA A 189 8.58 -3.60 -19.48
C ALA A 189 7.56 -4.66 -19.89
N HIS A 190 6.31 -4.59 -19.38
CA HIS A 190 5.24 -5.49 -19.77
C HIS A 190 4.87 -5.39 -21.25
N ARG A 191 4.86 -4.17 -21.84
CA ARG A 191 4.64 -3.99 -23.29
C ARG A 191 5.73 -4.64 -24.13
N LEU A 192 6.99 -4.53 -23.71
CA LEU A 192 8.11 -5.16 -24.38
C LEU A 192 8.08 -6.70 -24.26
N LEU A 193 7.78 -7.23 -23.06
CA LEU A 193 7.63 -8.66 -22.82
C LEU A 193 6.44 -9.25 -23.60
N ALA A 194 5.32 -8.55 -23.67
CA ALA A 194 4.16 -8.98 -24.46
C ALA A 194 4.48 -9.10 -25.97
N ARG A 195 5.34 -8.21 -26.50
CA ARG A 195 5.82 -8.30 -27.89
C ARG A 195 6.73 -9.50 -28.13
N SER A 196 7.41 -10.00 -27.09
CA SER A 196 8.24 -11.22 -27.18
C SER A 196 7.47 -12.51 -26.90
N GLY A 197 6.13 -12.45 -26.73
CA GLY A 197 5.27 -13.62 -26.46
C GLY A 197 5.30 -14.10 -25.02
N SER A 198 6.00 -13.43 -24.11
CA SER A 198 6.05 -13.79 -22.70
C SER A 198 4.83 -13.22 -21.94
N ARG A 199 4.12 -14.09 -21.18
CA ARG A 199 3.02 -13.72 -20.28
C ARG A 199 3.46 -13.62 -18.81
N THR A 200 4.75 -13.38 -18.55
CA THR A 200 5.28 -13.31 -17.18
C THR A 200 4.75 -12.06 -16.48
N GLN A 201 3.97 -12.26 -15.43
CA GLN A 201 3.53 -11.19 -14.54
C GLN A 201 4.63 -10.92 -13.50
N LEU A 202 5.21 -9.73 -13.53
CA LEU A 202 6.35 -9.36 -12.67
C LEU A 202 5.90 -8.92 -11.27
N HIS A 203 4.64 -8.50 -11.11
CA HIS A 203 4.07 -7.98 -9.87
C HIS A 203 2.58 -8.34 -9.78
N PRO A 204 1.99 -8.56 -8.58
CA PRO A 204 0.55 -8.69 -8.41
C PRO A 204 -0.22 -7.50 -9.00
N ALA A 205 -1.46 -7.74 -9.47
CA ALA A 205 -2.26 -6.68 -10.09
C ALA A 205 -2.53 -5.53 -9.10
N GLU A 206 -2.25 -4.31 -9.51
CA GLU A 206 -2.59 -3.09 -8.81
C GLU A 206 -3.90 -2.54 -9.40
N ILE A 207 -4.99 -2.62 -8.63
CA ILE A 207 -6.35 -2.26 -9.11
C ILE A 207 -6.83 -0.90 -8.61
N SER A 208 -6.21 -0.37 -7.56
CA SER A 208 -6.62 0.87 -6.89
C SER A 208 -5.44 1.81 -6.68
N LEU A 209 -4.84 2.27 -7.78
CA LEU A 209 -3.79 3.28 -7.72
C LEU A 209 -4.36 4.65 -7.31
N LEU A 210 -3.58 5.39 -6.54
CA LEU A 210 -3.96 6.74 -6.11
C LEU A 210 -3.80 7.73 -7.27
N ALA A 211 -4.88 8.43 -7.62
CA ALA A 211 -4.87 9.39 -8.73
C ALA A 211 -4.58 10.82 -8.30
N SER A 212 -4.97 11.20 -7.08
CA SER A 212 -4.80 12.57 -6.59
C SER A 212 -4.89 12.67 -5.06
N ARG A 213 -4.51 13.85 -4.55
CA ARG A 213 -4.69 14.21 -3.14
C ARG A 213 -6.17 14.21 -2.72
N GLU A 214 -7.04 14.70 -3.59
CA GLU A 214 -8.49 14.77 -3.35
C GLU A 214 -9.09 13.38 -3.24
N MET A 215 -8.66 12.45 -4.09
CA MET A 215 -9.06 11.04 -3.99
C MET A 215 -8.66 10.46 -2.63
N ALA A 216 -7.41 10.67 -2.20
CA ALA A 216 -6.95 10.22 -0.88
C ALA A 216 -7.79 10.81 0.26
N ALA A 217 -8.07 12.12 0.21
CA ALA A 217 -8.88 12.80 1.21
C ALA A 217 -10.29 12.20 1.28
N ASN A 218 -10.96 12.05 0.14
CA ASN A 218 -12.33 11.52 0.06
C ASN A 218 -12.42 10.08 0.60
N VAL A 219 -11.44 9.22 0.26
CA VAL A 219 -11.40 7.83 0.74
C VAL A 219 -11.22 7.80 2.27
N LEU A 220 -10.36 8.64 2.81
CA LEU A 220 -10.08 8.73 4.25
C LEU A 220 -11.26 9.32 5.03
N GLU A 221 -11.89 10.38 4.53
CA GLU A 221 -13.04 11.03 5.17
C GLU A 221 -14.24 10.09 5.31
N ARG A 222 -14.54 9.29 4.28
CA ARG A 222 -15.59 8.25 4.34
C ARG A 222 -15.34 7.21 5.43
N ALA A 223 -14.07 6.98 5.79
CA ALA A 223 -13.68 6.05 6.84
C ALA A 223 -13.49 6.72 8.22
N GLY A 224 -13.86 8.00 8.37
CA GLY A 224 -13.75 8.75 9.62
C GLY A 224 -12.33 9.21 9.94
N PHE A 225 -11.51 9.49 8.91
CA PHE A 225 -10.18 10.06 9.08
C PHE A 225 -10.11 11.45 8.47
N ARG A 226 -9.36 12.34 9.11
CA ARG A 226 -8.97 13.65 8.57
C ARG A 226 -7.52 13.60 8.10
N MET A 227 -7.30 13.85 6.83
CA MET A 227 -5.94 13.89 6.25
C MET A 227 -5.12 15.03 6.86
N LEU A 228 -3.90 14.72 7.32
CA LEU A 228 -2.93 15.65 7.89
C LEU A 228 -1.89 16.08 6.85
N SER A 229 -1.37 15.11 6.08
CA SER A 229 -0.41 15.39 5.03
C SER A 229 -0.56 14.42 3.85
N TYR A 230 -0.14 14.90 2.70
CA TYR A 230 0.00 14.16 1.46
C TYR A 230 1.32 14.60 0.83
N ASP A 231 2.20 13.65 0.56
CA ASP A 231 3.49 13.90 -0.07
C ASP A 231 3.73 12.89 -1.19
N PHE A 232 3.83 13.40 -2.43
CA PHE A 232 4.22 12.64 -3.61
C PHE A 232 5.32 13.42 -4.32
N GLY A 233 6.55 12.95 -4.27
CA GLY A 233 7.69 13.75 -4.71
C GLY A 233 8.99 12.99 -4.87
N ALA A 234 10.09 13.73 -4.99
CA ALA A 234 11.42 13.21 -5.30
C ALA A 234 12.03 12.33 -4.20
N ALA A 235 11.51 12.39 -2.97
CA ALA A 235 12.08 11.68 -1.82
C ALA A 235 12.12 10.15 -2.00
N ASP A 236 11.26 9.60 -2.85
CA ASP A 236 11.23 8.19 -3.25
C ASP A 236 11.14 8.02 -4.78
N LEU A 237 11.65 9.00 -5.52
CA LEU A 237 11.64 9.00 -6.98
C LEU A 237 10.22 8.98 -7.58
N TRP A 238 9.26 9.63 -6.92
CA TRP A 238 7.84 9.63 -7.34
C TRP A 238 7.25 8.23 -7.51
N ILE A 239 7.49 7.32 -6.57
CA ILE A 239 6.94 5.96 -6.65
C ILE A 239 5.68 5.82 -5.80
N GLN A 240 5.67 6.39 -4.58
CA GLN A 240 4.52 6.27 -3.68
C GLN A 240 4.11 7.62 -3.12
N ALA A 241 2.81 7.88 -3.06
CA ALA A 241 2.29 8.94 -2.22
C ALA A 241 2.31 8.49 -0.76
N VAL A 242 2.87 9.31 0.11
CA VAL A 242 2.78 9.11 1.57
C VAL A 242 1.63 9.94 2.10
N VAL A 243 0.62 9.25 2.59
CA VAL A 243 -0.60 9.87 3.12
C VAL A 243 -0.64 9.63 4.62
N VAL A 244 -0.78 10.72 5.39
CA VAL A 244 -0.96 10.64 6.84
C VAL A 244 -2.30 11.22 7.20
N ALA A 245 -3.08 10.48 7.99
CA ALA A 245 -4.36 10.96 8.48
C ALA A 245 -4.56 10.61 9.96
N LYS A 246 -5.37 11.40 10.63
CA LYS A 246 -5.75 11.20 12.03
C LYS A 246 -7.20 10.77 12.08
N ARG A 247 -7.51 9.85 12.98
CA ARG A 247 -8.90 9.51 13.33
C ARG A 247 -9.66 10.79 13.74
N ALA A 248 -10.80 11.04 13.12
CA ALA A 248 -11.64 12.20 13.37
C ALA A 248 -12.34 12.12 14.74
#